data_c5eb3eca6525bb6e78f750f6051fea06
#
_entry.id   c5eb3eca6525bb6e78f750f6051fea06
#
_cell.length_a   1.000
_cell.length_b   1.000
_cell.length_c   1.000
_cell.angle_alpha   90.00
_cell.angle_beta   90.00
_cell.angle_gamma   90.00
#
_symmetry.space_group_name_H-M   'P 1'
#
loop_
_entity.id
_entity.type
_entity.pdbx_description
1 polymer ?
#
loop_
_entity_poly.entity_id
_entity_poly.type
_entity_poly.pdbx_seq_one_letter_code
_entity_poly.pdbx_strand_id
1 'polypeptide(L)'
;MKKYCLFVSLTLVIVLTSCSKHVTDPLVSNTYFSQWNECTALSALKDYVDDVTNPKSPNFIKVEDHIATFDMDGTFVGELFPTYFEYNLLEYRVLDDPAYRDKAPEDVRQTAQEIRDFVRNGKPLPDHFNLKHGRAAAKAYSGMTLAEFDAYVKAFAEKPANGFKGMTFGQGTYKPMLEIINYLKDHGFTYYVVSGSDRYIVRALATAVGFDANHVIGADYGLCSSKQGDANPLDYTMDKDEKIIRSDEFILKDEKNNKVLQISKEIGKVPVLSFGNSSGDAAMHNYCLSNNRYRTAAFMLVADDDARDHANLAEAAKREAKWREANYYIISMKNDFKTIYGPNVQKVDFVFPK
;
A
#
# COMPACT_ATOMS: atom_id res chain seq x y z
N MET A 1 40.13 -69.40 -31.73
CA MET A 1 40.49 -68.95 -30.38
C MET A 1 40.37 -67.40 -30.35
N LYS A 2 39.29 -66.87 -29.90
CA LYS A 2 39.07 -65.37 -29.72
C LYS A 2 39.03 -65.08 -28.23
N LYS A 3 40.02 -64.27 -27.79
CA LYS A 3 40.12 -63.80 -26.42
C LYS A 3 39.24 -62.57 -26.27
N TYR A 4 38.24 -62.59 -25.35
CA TYR A 4 37.50 -61.42 -24.96
C TYR A 4 38.17 -60.79 -23.73
N CYS A 5 38.65 -59.54 -23.88
CA CYS A 5 39.06 -58.70 -22.75
C CYS A 5 37.84 -58.06 -22.14
N LEU A 6 37.63 -58.36 -20.87
CA LEU A 6 36.58 -57.74 -20.02
C LEU A 6 37.14 -56.44 -19.42
N PHE A 7 36.66 -55.27 -19.89
CA PHE A 7 36.92 -53.98 -19.20
C PHE A 7 35.92 -53.78 -18.07
N VAL A 8 36.39 -53.82 -16.84
CA VAL A 8 35.62 -53.41 -15.67
C VAL A 8 35.83 -51.93 -15.48
N SER A 9 34.78 -51.14 -15.76
CA SER A 9 34.76 -49.69 -15.53
C SER A 9 34.35 -49.44 -14.06
N LEU A 10 35.31 -48.99 -13.26
CA LEU A 10 35.08 -48.60 -11.87
C LEU A 10 34.56 -47.13 -11.86
N THR A 11 33.25 -46.98 -11.69
CA THR A 11 32.62 -45.66 -11.53
C THR A 11 32.77 -45.19 -10.09
N LEU A 12 33.68 -44.23 -9.88
CA LEU A 12 33.88 -43.56 -8.59
C LEU A 12 32.76 -42.53 -8.40
N VAL A 13 31.80 -42.84 -7.53
CA VAL A 13 30.75 -41.89 -7.11
C VAL A 13 31.35 -40.99 -6.04
N ILE A 14 31.70 -39.75 -6.40
CA ILE A 14 32.09 -38.72 -5.44
C ILE A 14 30.79 -38.09 -4.88
N VAL A 15 30.41 -38.46 -3.66
CA VAL A 15 29.36 -37.78 -2.91
C VAL A 15 29.94 -36.49 -2.37
N LEU A 16 29.66 -35.37 -3.05
CA LEU A 16 29.93 -34.05 -2.54
C LEU A 16 28.86 -33.72 -1.46
N THR A 17 29.17 -34.00 -0.21
CA THR A 17 28.44 -33.41 0.92
C THR A 17 28.76 -31.90 0.99
N SER A 18 27.89 -31.08 0.38
CA SER A 18 27.92 -29.65 0.58
C SER A 18 27.44 -29.32 1.99
N CYS A 19 28.36 -29.24 2.96
CA CYS A 19 28.13 -28.56 4.20
C CYS A 19 28.11 -27.05 3.91
N SER A 20 26.95 -26.47 3.67
CA SER A 20 26.79 -25.03 3.73
C SER A 20 26.93 -24.62 5.22
N LYS A 21 28.16 -24.24 5.60
CA LYS A 21 28.34 -23.45 6.80
C LYS A 21 27.65 -22.10 6.54
N HIS A 22 26.52 -21.87 7.17
CA HIS A 22 26.05 -20.50 7.40
C HIS A 22 27.14 -19.79 8.18
N VAL A 23 27.98 -19.07 7.47
CA VAL A 23 28.83 -18.03 8.06
C VAL A 23 27.84 -16.90 8.37
N THR A 24 27.41 -16.83 9.60
CA THR A 24 26.81 -15.64 10.17
C THR A 24 27.93 -14.61 10.22
N ASP A 25 27.91 -13.69 9.28
CA ASP A 25 28.81 -12.54 9.26
C ASP A 25 28.39 -11.62 10.43
N PRO A 26 29.21 -11.41 11.48
CA PRO A 26 28.77 -10.73 12.70
C PRO A 26 28.83 -9.21 12.64
N LEU A 27 28.85 -8.60 11.44
CA LEU A 27 29.01 -7.14 11.29
C LEU A 27 28.17 -6.55 10.13
N VAL A 28 26.89 -6.90 10.04
CA VAL A 28 25.89 -5.97 9.53
C VAL A 28 25.06 -5.55 10.74
N SER A 29 25.46 -4.47 11.37
CA SER A 29 24.60 -3.70 12.26
C SER A 29 23.42 -3.20 11.39
N ASN A 30 22.42 -4.04 11.20
CA ASN A 30 21.13 -3.64 10.67
C ASN A 30 20.49 -2.74 11.73
N THR A 31 20.88 -1.47 11.74
CA THR A 31 20.26 -0.45 12.58
C THR A 31 18.90 -0.11 11.94
N TYR A 32 17.91 -0.98 12.18
CA TYR A 32 16.53 -0.59 11.95
C TYR A 32 16.21 0.67 12.74
N PHE A 33 15.26 1.44 12.23
CA PHE A 33 14.70 2.60 12.94
C PHE A 33 15.67 3.78 13.08
N SER A 34 16.58 3.92 12.12
CA SER A 34 17.48 5.08 12.05
C SER A 34 16.74 6.41 11.92
N GLN A 35 15.53 6.37 11.34
CA GLN A 35 14.65 7.52 11.10
C GLN A 35 13.63 7.75 12.24
N TRP A 36 13.71 6.97 13.32
CA TRP A 36 12.84 7.08 14.49
C TRP A 36 13.54 7.72 15.68
N ASN A 37 12.79 8.45 16.48
CA ASN A 37 13.11 8.72 17.86
C ASN A 37 12.69 7.52 18.73
N GLU A 38 13.31 7.35 19.90
CA GLU A 38 12.82 6.39 20.88
C GLU A 38 11.43 6.84 21.37
N CYS A 39 10.43 5.95 21.25
CA CYS A 39 9.05 6.23 21.60
C CYS A 39 8.30 4.96 22.04
N THR A 40 7.14 5.16 22.66
CA THR A 40 6.30 4.05 23.16
C THR A 40 5.85 3.11 22.06
N ALA A 41 5.44 3.66 20.91
CA ALA A 41 4.95 2.84 19.79
C ALA A 41 6.06 1.94 19.22
N LEU A 42 7.27 2.49 19.04
CA LEU A 42 8.40 1.74 18.54
C LEU A 42 8.85 0.65 19.52
N SER A 43 8.90 0.97 20.83
CA SER A 43 9.23 -0.01 21.87
C SER A 43 8.19 -1.14 21.90
N ALA A 44 6.91 -0.80 21.84
CA ALA A 44 5.83 -1.79 21.81
C ALA A 44 5.89 -2.70 20.57
N LEU A 45 6.27 -2.16 19.41
CA LEU A 45 6.45 -2.95 18.19
C LEU A 45 7.62 -3.93 18.32
N LYS A 46 8.76 -3.47 18.82
CA LYS A 46 9.95 -4.30 19.05
C LYS A 46 9.61 -5.44 20.04
N ASP A 47 9.05 -5.08 21.20
CA ASP A 47 8.64 -6.07 22.22
C ASP A 47 7.63 -7.08 21.68
N TYR A 48 6.70 -6.62 20.84
CA TYR A 48 5.73 -7.51 20.20
C TYR A 48 6.43 -8.51 19.26
N VAL A 49 7.27 -8.01 18.35
CA VAL A 49 7.96 -8.85 17.35
C VAL A 49 8.90 -9.84 18.04
N ASP A 50 9.70 -9.38 19.01
CA ASP A 50 10.62 -10.24 19.76
C ASP A 50 9.88 -11.36 20.51
N ASP A 51 8.70 -11.06 21.06
CA ASP A 51 7.89 -12.03 21.79
C ASP A 51 7.27 -13.09 20.86
N VAL A 52 6.62 -12.64 19.77
CA VAL A 52 5.88 -13.55 18.90
C VAL A 52 6.76 -14.36 17.96
N THR A 53 7.98 -13.91 17.69
CA THR A 53 8.95 -14.65 16.85
C THR A 53 9.88 -15.57 17.65
N ASN A 54 9.91 -15.44 18.98
CA ASN A 54 10.75 -16.28 19.84
C ASN A 54 10.10 -17.66 20.07
N PRO A 55 10.69 -18.76 19.58
CA PRO A 55 10.12 -20.09 19.77
C PRO A 55 9.99 -20.56 21.24
N LYS A 56 10.63 -19.83 22.18
CA LYS A 56 10.55 -20.12 23.62
C LYS A 56 9.47 -19.29 24.32
N SER A 57 8.88 -18.34 23.64
CA SER A 57 7.80 -17.52 24.20
C SER A 57 6.49 -18.29 24.24
N PRO A 58 5.67 -18.12 25.29
CA PRO A 58 4.30 -18.63 25.30
C PRO A 58 3.40 -17.98 24.24
N ASN A 59 3.83 -16.83 23.71
CA ASN A 59 3.12 -16.08 22.67
C ASN A 59 3.68 -16.36 21.26
N PHE A 60 4.55 -17.36 21.11
CA PHE A 60 5.13 -17.70 19.81
C PHE A 60 4.05 -17.94 18.75
N ILE A 61 4.20 -17.28 17.62
CA ILE A 61 3.35 -17.45 16.45
C ILE A 61 4.18 -18.14 15.37
N LYS A 62 3.59 -19.11 14.67
CA LYS A 62 4.25 -19.74 13.53
C LYS A 62 4.36 -18.76 12.37
N VAL A 63 5.44 -18.88 11.59
CA VAL A 63 5.74 -17.93 10.49
C VAL A 63 4.62 -17.82 9.46
N GLU A 64 3.90 -18.92 9.20
CA GLU A 64 2.75 -18.91 8.28
C GLU A 64 1.54 -18.09 8.78
N ASP A 65 1.52 -17.70 10.05
CA ASP A 65 0.48 -16.88 10.69
C ASP A 65 0.99 -15.47 11.07
N HIS A 66 2.26 -15.13 10.73
CA HIS A 66 2.80 -13.78 10.86
C HIS A 66 2.22 -12.87 9.76
N ILE A 67 1.02 -12.37 9.95
CA ILE A 67 0.34 -11.52 8.96
C ILE A 67 0.17 -10.11 9.50
N ALA A 68 0.72 -9.14 8.78
CA ALA A 68 0.54 -7.71 9.04
C ALA A 68 -0.26 -7.05 7.92
N THR A 69 -1.17 -6.15 8.27
CA THR A 69 -1.93 -5.34 7.30
C THR A 69 -1.60 -3.87 7.46
N PHE A 70 -1.46 -3.18 6.33
CA PHE A 70 -1.17 -1.75 6.25
C PHE A 70 -2.22 -1.06 5.39
N ASP A 71 -2.80 0.03 5.86
CA ASP A 71 -3.35 1.02 4.96
C ASP A 71 -2.21 1.71 4.18
N MET A 72 -2.52 2.38 3.07
CA MET A 72 -1.52 3.05 2.23
C MET A 72 -1.47 4.55 2.50
N ASP A 73 -2.54 5.25 2.11
CA ASP A 73 -2.59 6.72 2.10
C ASP A 73 -2.65 7.27 3.53
N GLY A 74 -1.64 8.04 3.94
CA GLY A 74 -1.47 8.54 5.29
C GLY A 74 -0.89 7.52 6.28
N THR A 75 -0.52 6.30 5.82
CA THR A 75 0.09 5.27 6.66
C THR A 75 1.57 5.03 6.31
N PHE A 76 1.89 4.79 5.05
CA PHE A 76 3.28 4.74 4.57
C PHE A 76 3.50 5.54 3.28
N VAL A 77 2.45 5.92 2.59
CA VAL A 77 2.42 6.94 1.54
C VAL A 77 1.76 8.19 2.12
N GLY A 78 2.32 9.38 1.90
CA GLY A 78 1.72 10.64 2.30
C GLY A 78 0.34 10.82 1.65
N GLU A 79 -0.58 11.48 2.34
CA GLU A 79 -1.89 11.86 1.75
C GLU A 79 -1.74 12.94 0.64
N LEU A 80 -0.54 13.23 0.23
CA LEU A 80 -0.07 14.09 -0.84
C LEU A 80 -0.94 15.34 -1.04
N PHE A 81 -0.59 16.37 -0.29
CA PHE A 81 -1.26 17.66 -0.40
C PHE A 81 -1.50 18.06 -1.87
N PRO A 82 -2.69 18.55 -2.20
CA PRO A 82 -3.80 18.92 -1.31
C PRO A 82 -4.89 17.84 -1.15
N THR A 83 -4.74 16.69 -1.80
CA THR A 83 -5.69 15.58 -1.73
C THR A 83 -5.01 14.26 -2.12
N TYR A 84 -5.72 13.16 -2.05
CA TYR A 84 -5.23 11.81 -2.37
C TYR A 84 -4.64 11.72 -3.79
N PHE A 85 -3.64 10.86 -3.95
CA PHE A 85 -3.02 10.59 -5.24
C PHE A 85 -4.06 10.23 -6.32
N GLU A 86 -5.01 9.34 -6.01
CA GLU A 86 -6.02 8.91 -6.97
C GLU A 86 -6.95 10.06 -7.42
N TYR A 87 -7.21 11.04 -6.55
CA TYR A 87 -7.99 12.23 -6.89
C TYR A 87 -7.20 13.17 -7.81
N ASN A 88 -5.93 13.43 -7.48
CA ASN A 88 -5.04 14.21 -8.32
C ASN A 88 -4.86 13.57 -9.71
N LEU A 89 -4.75 12.24 -9.75
CA LEU A 89 -4.62 11.49 -11.00
C LEU A 89 -5.86 11.62 -11.89
N LEU A 90 -7.06 11.50 -11.30
CA LEU A 90 -8.33 11.67 -12.05
C LEU A 90 -8.50 13.11 -12.52
N GLU A 91 -8.24 14.11 -11.65
CA GLU A 91 -8.28 15.52 -12.04
C GLU A 91 -7.39 15.77 -13.25
N TYR A 92 -6.13 15.34 -13.20
CA TYR A 92 -5.19 15.48 -14.31
C TYR A 92 -5.68 14.78 -15.57
N ARG A 93 -6.09 13.51 -15.47
CA ARG A 93 -6.57 12.71 -16.61
C ARG A 93 -7.69 13.40 -17.36
N VAL A 94 -8.65 13.94 -16.62
CA VAL A 94 -9.91 14.44 -17.17
C VAL A 94 -9.83 15.89 -17.61
N LEU A 95 -9.05 16.73 -16.94
CA LEU A 95 -9.05 18.15 -17.18
C LEU A 95 -7.76 18.66 -17.87
N ASP A 96 -6.64 17.95 -17.73
CA ASP A 96 -5.34 18.46 -18.18
C ASP A 96 -4.64 17.54 -19.20
N ASP A 97 -4.92 16.22 -19.19
CA ASP A 97 -4.30 15.28 -20.13
C ASP A 97 -4.80 15.48 -21.57
N PRO A 98 -3.96 15.97 -22.50
CA PRO A 98 -4.38 16.23 -23.88
C PRO A 98 -4.83 14.97 -24.63
N ALA A 99 -4.44 13.77 -24.18
CA ALA A 99 -4.86 12.53 -24.82
C ALA A 99 -6.30 12.11 -24.47
N TYR A 100 -6.88 12.67 -23.40
CA TYR A 100 -8.20 12.27 -22.92
C TYR A 100 -9.17 13.41 -22.63
N ARG A 101 -8.73 14.58 -22.18
CA ARG A 101 -9.58 15.67 -21.69
C ARG A 101 -10.74 16.03 -22.62
N ASP A 102 -10.51 16.01 -23.95
CA ASP A 102 -11.53 16.39 -24.96
C ASP A 102 -12.54 15.25 -25.21
N LYS A 103 -12.27 14.06 -24.72
CA LYS A 103 -13.13 12.85 -24.85
C LYS A 103 -13.89 12.50 -23.57
N ALA A 104 -13.57 13.17 -22.44
CA ALA A 104 -14.15 12.85 -21.16
C ALA A 104 -15.68 13.05 -21.16
N PRO A 105 -16.45 12.05 -20.71
CA PRO A 105 -17.90 12.22 -20.51
C PRO A 105 -18.22 13.33 -19.53
N GLU A 106 -19.39 13.95 -19.64
CA GLU A 106 -19.75 15.12 -18.84
C GLU A 106 -19.82 14.80 -17.34
N ASP A 107 -20.36 13.65 -16.95
CA ASP A 107 -20.41 13.23 -15.55
C ASP A 107 -19.01 12.99 -14.96
N VAL A 108 -18.08 12.46 -15.75
CA VAL A 108 -16.67 12.30 -15.38
C VAL A 108 -15.98 13.66 -15.24
N ARG A 109 -16.23 14.57 -16.19
CA ARG A 109 -15.71 15.95 -16.17
C ARG A 109 -16.21 16.72 -14.94
N GLN A 110 -17.51 16.61 -14.63
CA GLN A 110 -18.08 17.22 -13.43
C GLN A 110 -17.40 16.71 -12.16
N THR A 111 -17.16 15.41 -12.06
CA THR A 111 -16.47 14.82 -10.90
C THR A 111 -15.04 15.36 -10.74
N ALA A 112 -14.30 15.44 -11.83
CA ALA A 112 -12.94 16.01 -11.82
C ALA A 112 -12.96 17.52 -11.49
N GLN A 113 -13.98 18.27 -11.95
CA GLN A 113 -14.14 19.68 -11.61
C GLN A 113 -14.46 19.86 -10.11
N GLU A 114 -15.23 18.98 -9.50
CA GLU A 114 -15.48 19.01 -8.05
C GLU A 114 -14.19 18.79 -7.24
N ILE A 115 -13.31 17.88 -7.70
CA ILE A 115 -11.97 17.73 -7.10
C ILE A 115 -11.17 19.04 -7.24
N ARG A 116 -11.13 19.61 -8.42
CA ARG A 116 -10.43 20.89 -8.71
C ARG A 116 -10.96 22.04 -7.84
N ASP A 117 -12.26 22.13 -7.68
CA ASP A 117 -12.90 23.14 -6.84
C ASP A 117 -12.62 22.93 -5.35
N PHE A 118 -12.60 21.69 -4.88
CA PHE A 118 -12.19 21.34 -3.52
C PHE A 118 -10.73 21.75 -3.26
N VAL A 119 -9.84 21.36 -4.17
CA VAL A 119 -8.40 21.56 -4.05
C VAL A 119 -8.02 23.05 -4.14
N ARG A 120 -8.60 23.79 -5.10
CA ARG A 120 -8.21 25.18 -5.40
C ARG A 120 -9.03 26.24 -4.67
N ASN A 121 -10.30 25.94 -4.38
CA ASN A 121 -11.26 26.90 -3.87
C ASN A 121 -11.81 26.53 -2.47
N GLY A 122 -11.38 25.41 -1.91
CA GLY A 122 -11.84 24.91 -0.60
C GLY A 122 -13.33 24.55 -0.56
N LYS A 123 -13.96 24.30 -1.74
CA LYS A 123 -15.35 23.84 -1.77
C LYS A 123 -15.46 22.42 -1.21
N PRO A 124 -16.35 22.14 -0.26
CA PRO A 124 -16.50 20.80 0.27
C PRO A 124 -16.94 19.82 -0.81
N LEU A 125 -16.38 18.61 -0.75
CA LEU A 125 -16.84 17.53 -1.60
C LEU A 125 -18.23 17.03 -1.13
N PRO A 126 -19.11 16.57 -2.07
CA PRO A 126 -20.40 15.99 -1.71
C PRO A 126 -20.29 14.75 -0.81
N ASP A 127 -21.36 14.41 -0.10
CA ASP A 127 -21.45 13.15 0.63
C ASP A 127 -21.22 11.96 -0.29
N HIS A 128 -20.51 10.95 0.21
CA HIS A 128 -20.15 9.75 -0.55
C HIS A 128 -19.36 10.02 -1.85
N PHE A 129 -18.60 11.11 -1.87
CA PHE A 129 -17.80 11.48 -3.04
C PHE A 129 -16.82 10.36 -3.46
N ASN A 130 -16.31 9.60 -2.52
CA ASN A 130 -15.47 8.42 -2.78
C ASN A 130 -16.12 7.40 -3.74
N LEU A 131 -17.44 7.19 -3.68
CA LEU A 131 -18.17 6.33 -4.61
C LEU A 131 -18.37 7.00 -5.97
N LYS A 132 -18.63 8.32 -5.99
CA LYS A 132 -18.72 9.11 -7.22
C LYS A 132 -17.39 9.12 -7.96
N HIS A 133 -16.28 9.34 -7.24
CA HIS A 133 -14.92 9.25 -7.75
C HIS A 133 -14.65 7.87 -8.36
N GLY A 134 -14.94 6.78 -7.64
CA GLY A 134 -14.71 5.41 -8.13
C GLY A 134 -15.41 5.14 -9.46
N ARG A 135 -16.69 5.57 -9.61
CA ARG A 135 -17.43 5.44 -10.87
C ARG A 135 -16.85 6.28 -12.01
N ALA A 136 -16.40 7.48 -11.69
CA ALA A 136 -15.75 8.35 -12.69
C ALA A 136 -14.39 7.78 -13.12
N ALA A 137 -13.59 7.27 -12.19
CA ALA A 137 -12.32 6.62 -12.46
C ALA A 137 -12.48 5.35 -13.31
N ALA A 138 -13.50 4.51 -13.04
CA ALA A 138 -13.81 3.35 -13.87
C ALA A 138 -13.98 3.78 -15.35
N LYS A 139 -14.80 4.78 -15.62
CA LYS A 139 -15.03 5.31 -16.97
C LYS A 139 -13.79 5.97 -17.58
N ALA A 140 -13.04 6.77 -16.77
CA ALA A 140 -11.89 7.52 -17.27
C ALA A 140 -10.72 6.65 -17.71
N TYR A 141 -10.60 5.45 -17.18
CA TYR A 141 -9.53 4.50 -17.47
C TYR A 141 -10.02 3.24 -18.18
N SER A 142 -11.31 3.16 -18.55
CA SER A 142 -11.87 2.06 -19.32
C SER A 142 -11.16 1.87 -20.66
N GLY A 143 -10.95 0.63 -21.06
CA GLY A 143 -10.26 0.23 -22.29
C GLY A 143 -8.73 0.18 -22.18
N MET A 144 -8.12 0.75 -21.11
CA MET A 144 -6.68 0.61 -20.88
C MET A 144 -6.36 -0.83 -20.45
N THR A 145 -5.30 -1.40 -21.01
CA THR A 145 -4.70 -2.62 -20.47
C THR A 145 -4.12 -2.34 -19.08
N LEU A 146 -3.98 -3.38 -18.26
CA LEU A 146 -3.36 -3.22 -16.93
C LEU A 146 -1.95 -2.65 -17.02
N ALA A 147 -1.18 -3.02 -18.08
CA ALA A 147 0.16 -2.49 -18.30
C ALA A 147 0.15 -1.00 -18.71
N GLU A 148 -0.79 -0.58 -19.55
CA GLU A 148 -0.95 0.83 -19.91
C GLU A 148 -1.38 1.67 -18.73
N PHE A 149 -2.27 1.15 -17.88
CA PHE A 149 -2.69 1.85 -16.67
C PHE A 149 -1.54 1.97 -15.66
N ASP A 150 -0.79 0.89 -15.41
CA ASP A 150 0.40 0.92 -14.55
C ASP A 150 1.42 1.96 -15.05
N ALA A 151 1.71 1.97 -16.35
CA ALA A 151 2.61 2.97 -16.95
C ALA A 151 2.09 4.39 -16.79
N TYR A 152 0.76 4.59 -16.93
CA TYR A 152 0.12 5.89 -16.75
C TYR A 152 0.24 6.40 -15.31
N VAL A 153 -0.02 5.53 -14.33
CA VAL A 153 0.13 5.84 -12.90
C VAL A 153 1.58 6.22 -12.58
N LYS A 154 2.55 5.43 -13.04
CA LYS A 154 3.98 5.67 -12.85
C LYS A 154 4.44 6.99 -13.50
N ALA A 155 3.98 7.27 -14.71
CA ALA A 155 4.28 8.54 -15.38
C ALA A 155 3.73 9.76 -14.63
N PHE A 156 2.54 9.65 -14.03
CA PHE A 156 2.00 10.69 -13.16
C PHE A 156 2.79 10.80 -11.85
N ALA A 157 3.20 9.69 -11.27
CA ALA A 157 3.99 9.65 -10.04
C ALA A 157 5.34 10.37 -10.15
N GLU A 158 5.91 10.51 -11.35
CA GLU A 158 7.13 11.30 -11.60
C GLU A 158 6.91 12.81 -11.61
N LYS A 159 5.65 13.28 -11.60
CA LYS A 159 5.39 14.73 -11.53
C LYS A 159 5.76 15.29 -10.15
N PRO A 160 6.21 16.56 -10.08
CA PRO A 160 6.49 17.22 -8.80
C PRO A 160 5.26 17.19 -7.88
N ALA A 161 5.48 16.81 -6.62
CA ALA A 161 4.43 16.79 -5.61
C ALA A 161 4.04 18.23 -5.22
N ASN A 162 2.75 18.52 -5.23
CA ASN A 162 2.23 19.82 -4.82
C ASN A 162 2.55 20.10 -3.36
N GLY A 163 2.97 21.32 -3.04
CA GLY A 163 3.28 21.73 -1.68
C GLY A 163 4.62 21.22 -1.14
N PHE A 164 5.45 20.61 -1.99
CA PHE A 164 6.78 20.12 -1.61
C PHE A 164 7.83 20.52 -2.66
N LYS A 165 9.04 20.82 -2.17
CA LYS A 165 10.23 20.97 -2.99
C LYS A 165 11.12 19.74 -2.83
N GLY A 166 11.67 19.26 -3.94
CA GLY A 166 12.60 18.11 -3.94
C GLY A 166 11.93 16.73 -3.85
N MET A 167 10.64 16.64 -4.19
CA MET A 167 9.88 15.39 -4.16
C MET A 167 8.92 15.29 -5.34
N THR A 168 8.78 14.10 -5.91
CA THR A 168 7.68 13.74 -6.83
C THR A 168 6.54 13.06 -6.06
N PHE A 169 5.37 12.92 -6.70
CA PHE A 169 4.25 12.20 -6.08
C PHE A 169 4.63 10.77 -5.66
N GLY A 170 5.37 10.03 -6.50
CA GLY A 170 5.80 8.66 -6.20
C GLY A 170 6.85 8.55 -5.09
N GLN A 171 7.57 9.64 -4.78
CA GLN A 171 8.53 9.70 -3.69
C GLN A 171 7.91 10.06 -2.33
N GLY A 172 6.62 10.41 -2.33
CA GLY A 172 5.89 10.80 -1.13
C GLY A 172 5.63 9.65 -0.17
N THR A 173 6.69 9.00 0.31
CA THR A 173 6.62 7.87 1.25
C THR A 173 7.26 8.22 2.59
N TYR A 174 6.60 7.84 3.68
CA TYR A 174 7.10 8.03 5.03
C TYR A 174 8.27 7.11 5.32
N LYS A 175 9.49 7.65 5.30
CA LYS A 175 10.73 6.87 5.47
C LYS A 175 10.75 6.02 6.75
N PRO A 176 10.28 6.52 7.92
CA PRO A 176 10.20 5.70 9.12
C PRO A 176 9.26 4.49 8.98
N MET A 177 8.13 4.63 8.28
CA MET A 177 7.20 3.53 8.09
C MET A 177 7.75 2.44 7.16
N LEU A 178 8.58 2.82 6.17
CA LEU A 178 9.29 1.83 5.35
C LEU A 178 10.31 1.01 6.17
N GLU A 179 10.90 1.59 7.22
CA GLU A 179 11.76 0.84 8.15
C GLU A 179 10.96 -0.22 8.95
N ILE A 180 9.70 0.09 9.35
CA ILE A 180 8.80 -0.92 9.96
C ILE A 180 8.55 -2.07 8.99
N ILE A 181 8.20 -1.77 7.73
CA ILE A 181 7.92 -2.78 6.72
C ILE A 181 9.13 -3.70 6.52
N ASN A 182 10.33 -3.14 6.39
CA ASN A 182 11.57 -3.90 6.25
C ASN A 182 11.87 -4.73 7.52
N TYR A 183 11.68 -4.15 8.70
CA TYR A 183 11.84 -4.85 9.97
C TYR A 183 10.93 -6.08 10.07
N LEU A 184 9.66 -5.93 9.75
CA LEU A 184 8.69 -7.04 9.77
C LEU A 184 9.03 -8.10 8.74
N LYS A 185 9.45 -7.70 7.53
CA LYS A 185 9.92 -8.61 6.49
C LYS A 185 11.06 -9.49 6.97
N ASP A 186 12.08 -8.88 7.56
CA ASP A 186 13.27 -9.61 8.05
C ASP A 186 12.97 -10.51 9.26
N HIS A 187 11.82 -10.27 9.95
CA HIS A 187 11.32 -11.11 11.04
C HIS A 187 10.23 -12.11 10.57
N GLY A 188 10.14 -12.36 9.26
CA GLY A 188 9.29 -13.41 8.70
C GLY A 188 7.80 -13.07 8.62
N PHE A 189 7.43 -11.79 8.68
CA PHE A 189 6.04 -11.39 8.46
C PHE A 189 5.70 -11.32 6.98
N THR A 190 4.54 -11.86 6.63
CA THR A 190 3.87 -11.53 5.37
C THR A 190 3.03 -10.26 5.60
N TYR A 191 3.24 -9.27 4.78
CA TYR A 191 2.59 -7.97 4.95
C TYR A 191 1.76 -7.62 3.71
N TYR A 192 0.54 -7.15 3.95
CA TYR A 192 -0.44 -6.80 2.93
C TYR A 192 -0.78 -5.32 2.99
N VAL A 193 -0.93 -4.70 1.84
CA VAL A 193 -1.59 -3.38 1.74
C VAL A 193 -3.09 -3.61 1.60
N VAL A 194 -3.89 -2.87 2.38
CA VAL A 194 -5.35 -2.91 2.36
C VAL A 194 -5.85 -1.46 2.27
N SER A 195 -6.11 -0.99 1.06
CA SER A 195 -6.30 0.43 0.76
C SER A 195 -7.67 0.75 0.16
N GLY A 196 -8.21 1.91 0.51
CA GLY A 196 -9.38 2.48 -0.16
C GLY A 196 -9.11 2.94 -1.60
N SER A 197 -7.87 3.12 -2.00
CA SER A 197 -7.49 3.51 -3.36
C SER A 197 -7.58 2.35 -4.36
N ASP A 198 -7.66 2.69 -5.65
CA ASP A 198 -7.69 1.72 -6.75
C ASP A 198 -6.54 0.71 -6.62
N ARG A 199 -6.86 -0.58 -6.61
CA ARG A 199 -5.92 -1.70 -6.45
C ARG A 199 -4.70 -1.59 -7.37
N TYR A 200 -4.88 -1.12 -8.60
CA TYR A 200 -3.80 -1.02 -9.59
C TYR A 200 -2.94 0.22 -9.39
N ILE A 201 -3.51 1.32 -8.85
CA ILE A 201 -2.73 2.46 -8.36
C ILE A 201 -1.89 2.01 -7.16
N VAL A 202 -2.50 1.31 -6.20
CA VAL A 202 -1.80 0.79 -5.03
C VAL A 202 -0.66 -0.14 -5.43
N ARG A 203 -0.88 -1.05 -6.39
CA ARG A 203 0.18 -1.92 -6.93
C ARG A 203 1.32 -1.13 -7.52
N ALA A 204 1.03 -0.11 -8.34
CA ALA A 204 2.07 0.70 -8.98
C ALA A 204 2.94 1.45 -7.95
N LEU A 205 2.34 1.97 -6.86
CA LEU A 205 3.03 2.72 -5.82
C LEU A 205 3.71 1.81 -4.78
N ALA A 206 3.01 0.79 -4.28
CA ALA A 206 3.50 -0.07 -3.21
C ALA A 206 4.64 -0.99 -3.67
N THR A 207 4.63 -1.48 -4.92
CA THR A 207 5.74 -2.29 -5.44
C THR A 207 7.04 -1.49 -5.55
N ALA A 208 6.97 -0.19 -5.75
CA ALA A 208 8.15 0.68 -5.76
C ALA A 208 8.85 0.78 -4.38
N VAL A 209 8.16 0.43 -3.30
CA VAL A 209 8.69 0.44 -1.93
C VAL A 209 8.78 -0.96 -1.30
N GLY A 210 8.70 -2.01 -2.11
CA GLY A 210 9.04 -3.37 -1.71
C GLY A 210 7.87 -4.28 -1.33
N PHE A 211 6.62 -3.88 -1.59
CA PHE A 211 5.49 -4.81 -1.48
C PHE A 211 5.39 -5.70 -2.73
N ASP A 212 4.99 -6.94 -2.54
CA ASP A 212 4.64 -7.81 -3.65
C ASP A 212 3.27 -7.45 -4.22
N ALA A 213 3.11 -7.44 -5.53
CA ALA A 213 1.86 -7.06 -6.20
C ALA A 213 0.65 -7.93 -5.83
N ASN A 214 0.90 -9.19 -5.44
CA ASN A 214 -0.13 -10.13 -4.96
C ASN A 214 -0.51 -9.92 -3.49
N HIS A 215 0.23 -9.07 -2.76
CA HIS A 215 -0.08 -8.67 -1.38
C HIS A 215 -0.79 -7.30 -1.33
N VAL A 216 -1.50 -6.94 -2.40
CA VAL A 216 -2.24 -5.68 -2.49
C VAL A 216 -3.72 -5.96 -2.62
N ILE A 217 -4.47 -5.52 -1.62
CA ILE A 217 -5.93 -5.45 -1.56
C ILE A 217 -6.32 -3.98 -1.71
N GLY A 218 -7.30 -3.68 -2.54
CA GLY A 218 -7.72 -2.29 -2.78
C GLY A 218 -9.10 -2.20 -3.40
N ALA A 219 -9.55 -0.98 -3.68
CA ALA A 219 -10.80 -0.78 -4.39
C ALA A 219 -10.80 -1.53 -5.72
N ASP A 220 -11.92 -2.19 -6.03
CA ASP A 220 -12.03 -3.06 -7.18
C ASP A 220 -12.79 -2.41 -8.33
N TYR A 221 -12.30 -2.68 -9.52
CA TYR A 221 -12.83 -2.24 -10.81
C TYR A 221 -12.98 -3.42 -11.75
N GLY A 222 -13.96 -3.36 -12.62
CA GLY A 222 -14.23 -4.40 -13.58
C GLY A 222 -13.07 -4.59 -14.57
N LEU A 223 -12.91 -5.85 -14.99
CA LEU A 223 -11.93 -6.28 -15.97
C LEU A 223 -12.62 -7.14 -17.03
N CYS A 224 -12.09 -7.11 -18.23
CA CYS A 224 -12.51 -8.04 -19.30
C CYS A 224 -11.31 -8.36 -20.21
N SER A 225 -11.48 -9.39 -21.04
CA SER A 225 -10.50 -9.69 -22.09
C SER A 225 -10.65 -8.70 -23.24
N SER A 226 -9.55 -8.33 -23.87
CA SER A 226 -9.50 -7.23 -24.87
C SER A 226 -10.36 -7.45 -26.13
N LYS A 227 -10.75 -8.68 -26.43
CA LYS A 227 -11.64 -9.02 -27.55
C LYS A 227 -13.02 -9.55 -27.08
N GLN A 228 -13.29 -9.58 -25.78
CA GLN A 228 -14.52 -10.13 -25.21
C GLN A 228 -15.77 -9.34 -25.65
N GLY A 229 -15.67 -8.00 -25.76
CA GLY A 229 -16.80 -7.13 -26.05
C GLY A 229 -17.91 -7.30 -24.99
N ASP A 230 -19.16 -7.44 -25.47
CA ASP A 230 -20.34 -7.61 -24.61
C ASP A 230 -20.64 -9.08 -24.26
N ALA A 231 -19.76 -10.04 -24.63
CA ALA A 231 -19.96 -11.45 -24.33
C ALA A 231 -19.88 -11.69 -22.81
N ASN A 232 -20.80 -12.54 -22.32
CA ASN A 232 -20.76 -12.97 -20.93
C ASN A 232 -19.42 -13.70 -20.65
N PRO A 233 -18.71 -13.38 -19.57
CA PRO A 233 -17.46 -14.07 -19.23
C PRO A 233 -17.59 -15.60 -19.09
N LEU A 234 -18.78 -16.11 -18.74
CA LEU A 234 -19.03 -17.56 -18.65
C LEU A 234 -19.11 -18.25 -20.03
N ASP A 235 -19.38 -17.48 -21.08
CA ASP A 235 -19.53 -17.96 -22.45
C ASP A 235 -18.31 -17.57 -23.32
N TYR A 236 -17.29 -16.96 -22.72
CA TYR A 236 -16.10 -16.45 -23.40
C TYR A 236 -14.83 -17.15 -22.91
N THR A 237 -13.97 -17.51 -23.82
CA THR A 237 -12.65 -18.06 -23.53
C THR A 237 -11.59 -17.12 -24.08
N MET A 238 -10.76 -16.55 -23.20
CA MET A 238 -9.67 -15.65 -23.56
C MET A 238 -8.63 -16.37 -24.42
N ASP A 239 -8.28 -15.77 -25.55
CA ASP A 239 -7.18 -16.23 -26.40
C ASP A 239 -5.82 -15.80 -25.83
N LYS A 240 -4.77 -16.57 -26.15
CA LYS A 240 -3.39 -16.34 -25.67
C LYS A 240 -2.76 -15.00 -26.09
N ASP A 241 -3.27 -14.38 -27.17
CA ASP A 241 -2.83 -13.09 -27.70
C ASP A 241 -3.63 -11.91 -27.18
N GLU A 242 -4.64 -12.16 -26.35
CA GLU A 242 -5.42 -11.11 -25.69
C GLU A 242 -4.73 -10.57 -24.46
N LYS A 243 -5.22 -9.42 -24.02
CA LYS A 243 -4.80 -8.74 -22.80
C LYS A 243 -5.99 -8.52 -21.91
N ILE A 244 -5.75 -8.39 -20.62
CA ILE A 244 -6.76 -7.91 -19.68
C ILE A 244 -6.83 -6.39 -19.76
N ILE A 245 -8.02 -5.87 -19.95
CA ILE A 245 -8.32 -4.45 -19.98
C ILE A 245 -9.28 -4.07 -18.84
N ARG A 246 -9.26 -2.81 -18.45
CA ARG A 246 -10.20 -2.23 -17.48
C ARG A 246 -11.55 -2.02 -18.17
N SER A 247 -12.63 -2.43 -17.52
CA SER A 247 -13.98 -2.03 -17.93
C SER A 247 -14.38 -0.69 -17.29
N ASP A 248 -15.58 -0.20 -17.57
CA ASP A 248 -16.15 1.00 -16.96
C ASP A 248 -16.93 0.73 -15.66
N GLU A 249 -16.80 -0.47 -15.12
CA GLU A 249 -17.49 -0.89 -13.91
C GLU A 249 -16.68 -0.56 -12.66
N PHE A 250 -17.29 0.12 -11.70
CA PHE A 250 -16.78 0.25 -10.34
C PHE A 250 -17.46 -0.79 -9.44
N ILE A 251 -16.69 -1.72 -8.89
CA ILE A 251 -17.20 -2.86 -8.14
C ILE A 251 -17.30 -2.55 -6.66
N LEU A 252 -16.20 -2.08 -6.03
CA LEU A 252 -16.10 -1.96 -4.58
C LEU A 252 -15.14 -0.85 -4.17
N LYS A 253 -15.54 -0.03 -3.19
CA LYS A 253 -14.63 0.83 -2.43
C LYS A 253 -14.15 0.07 -1.19
N ASP A 254 -12.84 -0.14 -1.07
CA ASP A 254 -12.25 -0.93 0.01
C ASP A 254 -11.97 -0.08 1.26
N GLU A 255 -13.04 0.42 1.87
CA GLU A 255 -13.01 1.24 3.08
C GLU A 255 -13.83 0.61 4.21
N LYS A 256 -13.47 0.93 5.45
CA LYS A 256 -14.19 0.51 6.65
C LYS A 256 -14.38 -1.02 6.71
N ASN A 257 -15.62 -1.48 6.83
CA ASN A 257 -15.92 -2.92 6.91
C ASN A 257 -15.54 -3.70 5.63
N ASN A 258 -15.51 -3.04 4.47
CA ASN A 258 -15.08 -3.70 3.25
C ASN A 258 -13.63 -4.19 3.35
N LYS A 259 -12.71 -3.44 4.01
CA LYS A 259 -11.35 -3.90 4.28
C LYS A 259 -11.35 -5.27 4.99
N VAL A 260 -12.20 -5.46 6.00
CA VAL A 260 -12.33 -6.74 6.73
C VAL A 260 -12.82 -7.86 5.82
N LEU A 261 -13.85 -7.57 5.01
CA LEU A 261 -14.42 -8.56 4.09
C LEU A 261 -13.41 -8.97 3.02
N GLN A 262 -12.64 -8.03 2.49
CA GLN A 262 -11.61 -8.34 1.50
C GLN A 262 -10.42 -9.08 2.12
N ILE A 263 -9.94 -8.72 3.31
CA ILE A 263 -8.93 -9.49 4.06
C ILE A 263 -9.41 -10.94 4.24
N SER A 264 -10.65 -11.13 4.66
CA SER A 264 -11.22 -12.47 4.86
C SER A 264 -11.27 -13.30 3.57
N LYS A 265 -11.56 -12.66 2.42
CA LYS A 265 -11.63 -13.33 1.12
C LYS A 265 -10.25 -13.63 0.53
N GLU A 266 -9.33 -12.67 0.57
CA GLU A 266 -8.07 -12.73 -0.16
C GLU A 266 -6.92 -13.33 0.66
N ILE A 267 -6.91 -13.12 1.98
CA ILE A 267 -5.89 -13.67 2.89
C ILE A 267 -6.39 -14.97 3.53
N GLY A 268 -7.69 -15.05 3.90
CA GLY A 268 -8.28 -16.20 4.55
C GLY A 268 -7.81 -16.44 5.99
N LYS A 269 -7.08 -15.49 6.58
CA LYS A 269 -6.58 -15.51 7.95
C LYS A 269 -6.81 -14.17 8.64
N VAL A 270 -6.96 -14.18 9.96
CA VAL A 270 -7.04 -12.96 10.76
C VAL A 270 -5.62 -12.43 10.99
N PRO A 271 -5.31 -11.19 10.61
CA PRO A 271 -3.99 -10.60 10.86
C PRO A 271 -3.64 -10.55 12.35
N VAL A 272 -2.35 -10.46 12.64
CA VAL A 272 -1.84 -10.30 14.02
C VAL A 272 -1.24 -8.91 14.27
N LEU A 273 -0.96 -8.16 13.20
CA LEU A 273 -0.56 -6.74 13.24
C LEU A 273 -1.39 -5.93 12.25
N SER A 274 -1.71 -4.68 12.60
CA SER A 274 -2.45 -3.77 11.74
C SER A 274 -1.97 -2.34 11.90
N PHE A 275 -1.76 -1.64 10.78
CA PHE A 275 -1.29 -0.24 10.71
C PHE A 275 -2.25 0.59 9.87
N GLY A 276 -2.58 1.79 10.31
CA GLY A 276 -3.47 2.71 9.60
C GLY A 276 -3.37 4.13 10.15
N ASN A 277 -4.20 5.05 9.65
CA ASN A 277 -4.18 6.46 10.04
C ASN A 277 -5.56 7.08 10.21
N SER A 278 -6.61 6.41 9.78
CA SER A 278 -7.93 7.03 9.67
C SER A 278 -9.06 6.18 10.27
N SER A 279 -10.26 6.77 10.36
CA SER A 279 -11.45 6.02 10.78
C SER A 279 -11.85 4.93 9.76
N GLY A 280 -11.34 4.99 8.54
CA GLY A 280 -11.49 3.95 7.52
C GLY A 280 -10.84 2.63 7.91
N ASP A 281 -9.81 2.68 8.78
CA ASP A 281 -8.99 1.53 9.18
C ASP A 281 -9.45 0.88 10.49
N ALA A 282 -10.31 1.55 11.26
CA ALA A 282 -10.75 1.07 12.57
C ALA A 282 -11.36 -0.34 12.50
N ALA A 283 -12.12 -0.67 11.45
CA ALA A 283 -12.67 -2.01 11.26
C ALA A 283 -11.57 -3.06 11.04
N MET A 284 -10.54 -2.74 10.25
CA MET A 284 -9.38 -3.60 10.01
C MET A 284 -8.59 -3.82 11.32
N HIS A 285 -8.38 -2.78 12.12
CA HIS A 285 -7.75 -2.88 13.44
C HIS A 285 -8.55 -3.76 14.40
N ASN A 286 -9.86 -3.53 14.50
CA ASN A 286 -10.75 -4.34 15.33
C ASN A 286 -10.76 -5.80 14.89
N TYR A 287 -10.69 -6.07 13.59
CA TYR A 287 -10.59 -7.43 13.07
C TYR A 287 -9.26 -8.09 13.48
N CYS A 288 -8.14 -7.39 13.37
CA CYS A 288 -6.85 -7.83 13.88
C CYS A 288 -6.93 -8.15 15.40
N LEU A 289 -7.46 -7.20 16.19
CA LEU A 289 -7.57 -7.34 17.65
C LEU A 289 -8.60 -8.39 18.09
N SER A 290 -9.49 -8.83 17.21
CA SER A 290 -10.43 -9.92 17.47
C SER A 290 -9.79 -11.32 17.39
N ASN A 291 -8.53 -11.42 16.97
CA ASN A 291 -7.80 -12.67 16.94
C ASN A 291 -7.54 -13.18 18.37
N ASN A 292 -8.33 -14.17 18.80
CA ASN A 292 -8.25 -14.73 20.15
C ASN A 292 -7.23 -15.88 20.29
N ARG A 293 -6.58 -16.25 19.19
CA ARG A 293 -5.58 -17.32 19.15
C ARG A 293 -4.19 -16.81 19.47
N TYR A 294 -3.89 -15.59 19.09
CA TYR A 294 -2.55 -15.00 19.13
C TYR A 294 -2.54 -13.65 19.82
N ARG A 295 -1.38 -13.25 20.33
CA ARG A 295 -1.11 -11.85 20.70
C ARG A 295 -1.22 -10.98 19.46
N THR A 296 -1.90 -9.83 19.57
CA THR A 296 -2.14 -8.89 18.48
C THR A 296 -1.78 -7.46 18.86
N ALA A 297 -1.52 -6.61 17.88
CA ALA A 297 -1.36 -5.17 18.10
C ALA A 297 -1.86 -4.36 16.89
N ALA A 298 -2.39 -3.17 17.17
CA ALA A 298 -2.83 -2.21 16.17
C ALA A 298 -2.16 -0.85 16.41
N PHE A 299 -1.67 -0.24 15.34
CA PHE A 299 -0.93 1.01 15.34
C PHE A 299 -1.62 2.04 14.46
N MET A 300 -1.81 3.25 15.00
CA MET A 300 -2.40 4.38 14.30
C MET A 300 -1.40 5.53 14.19
N LEU A 301 -1.11 5.91 12.94
CA LEU A 301 -0.30 7.06 12.63
C LEU A 301 -1.16 8.34 12.69
N VAL A 302 -0.64 9.36 13.35
CA VAL A 302 -1.27 10.67 13.47
C VAL A 302 -0.42 11.69 12.72
N ALA A 303 -1.02 12.34 11.71
CA ALA A 303 -0.40 13.42 10.94
C ALA A 303 -0.46 14.74 11.73
N ASP A 304 0.42 14.87 12.72
CA ASP A 304 0.49 15.99 13.67
C ASP A 304 1.68 16.94 13.44
N ASP A 305 2.35 16.84 12.29
CA ASP A 305 3.52 17.65 11.97
C ASP A 305 3.26 18.65 10.84
N ASP A 306 2.80 19.83 11.21
CA ASP A 306 2.59 20.91 10.23
C ASP A 306 3.89 21.65 9.83
N ALA A 307 5.01 21.34 10.45
CA ALA A 307 6.31 21.93 10.07
C ALA A 307 6.95 21.21 8.87
N ARG A 308 6.79 19.91 8.77
CA ARG A 308 7.44 19.05 7.77
C ARG A 308 6.46 18.45 6.76
N ASP A 309 5.14 18.46 7.08
CA ASP A 309 4.06 17.97 6.22
C ASP A 309 2.86 18.92 6.28
N HIS A 310 1.87 18.74 5.41
CA HIS A 310 0.63 19.52 5.41
C HIS A 310 -0.39 18.84 6.34
N ALA A 311 -0.35 19.21 7.62
CA ALA A 311 -1.20 18.61 8.66
C ALA A 311 -2.40 19.50 9.03
N ASN A 312 -3.51 18.87 9.38
CA ASN A 312 -4.62 19.50 10.10
C ASN A 312 -4.50 19.15 11.57
N LEU A 313 -3.87 20.03 12.35
CA LEU A 313 -3.55 19.77 13.77
C LEU A 313 -4.81 19.55 14.64
N ALA A 314 -5.91 20.24 14.36
CA ALA A 314 -7.15 20.07 15.10
C ALA A 314 -7.78 18.68 14.86
N GLU A 315 -7.78 18.24 13.62
CA GLU A 315 -8.27 16.89 13.28
C GLU A 315 -7.30 15.81 13.79
N ALA A 316 -6.00 16.03 13.73
CA ALA A 316 -4.99 15.14 14.28
C ALA A 316 -5.18 14.90 15.78
N ALA A 317 -5.35 15.96 16.56
CA ALA A 317 -5.60 15.85 18.00
C ALA A 317 -6.91 15.12 18.34
N LYS A 318 -7.97 15.36 17.57
CA LYS A 318 -9.25 14.67 17.72
C LYS A 318 -9.14 13.18 17.40
N ARG A 319 -8.42 12.82 16.34
CA ARG A 319 -8.16 11.44 15.96
C ARG A 319 -7.34 10.73 17.04
N GLU A 320 -6.26 11.34 17.49
CA GLU A 320 -5.39 10.77 18.52
C GLU A 320 -6.18 10.40 19.79
N ALA A 321 -7.01 11.32 20.30
CA ALA A 321 -7.85 11.06 21.47
C ALA A 321 -8.73 9.81 21.28
N LYS A 322 -9.40 9.72 20.13
CA LYS A 322 -10.26 8.58 19.79
C LYS A 322 -9.48 7.26 19.70
N TRP A 323 -8.27 7.27 19.12
CA TRP A 323 -7.46 6.06 18.97
C TRP A 323 -6.91 5.56 20.31
N ARG A 324 -6.57 6.48 21.22
CA ARG A 324 -6.17 6.14 22.59
C ARG A 324 -7.31 5.47 23.37
N GLU A 325 -8.55 5.94 23.22
CA GLU A 325 -9.74 5.30 23.80
C GLU A 325 -9.95 3.88 23.25
N ALA A 326 -9.60 3.65 21.99
CA ALA A 326 -9.67 2.33 21.34
C ALA A 326 -8.49 1.39 21.69
N ASN A 327 -7.55 1.83 22.54
CA ASN A 327 -6.33 1.11 22.93
C ASN A 327 -5.41 0.76 21.75
N TYR A 328 -5.36 1.62 20.71
CA TYR A 328 -4.36 1.50 19.65
C TYR A 328 -3.06 2.20 20.07
N TYR A 329 -1.93 1.66 19.64
CA TYR A 329 -0.65 2.36 19.77
C TYR A 329 -0.60 3.53 18.81
N ILE A 330 -0.21 4.70 19.34
CA ILE A 330 -0.16 5.94 18.55
C ILE A 330 1.26 6.19 18.08
N ILE A 331 1.40 6.46 16.78
CA ILE A 331 2.63 6.92 16.14
C ILE A 331 2.43 8.40 15.80
N SER A 332 3.19 9.29 16.44
CA SER A 332 3.18 10.74 16.18
C SER A 332 4.23 11.08 15.12
N MET A 333 3.83 11.60 13.97
CA MET A 333 4.81 12.03 12.96
C MET A 333 5.75 13.10 13.49
N LYS A 334 5.24 14.01 14.31
CA LYS A 334 6.01 15.12 14.89
C LYS A 334 7.03 14.66 15.89
N ASN A 335 6.66 13.74 16.78
CA ASN A 335 7.50 13.39 17.94
C ASN A 335 8.34 12.14 17.69
N ASP A 336 7.81 11.17 16.95
CA ASP A 336 8.40 9.85 16.79
C ASP A 336 9.30 9.76 15.55
N PHE A 337 9.12 10.62 14.55
CA PHE A 337 9.90 10.63 13.31
C PHE A 337 11.04 11.67 13.36
N LYS A 338 12.26 11.26 13.02
CA LYS A 338 13.38 12.18 12.77
C LYS A 338 13.23 12.90 11.43
N THR A 339 12.67 12.23 10.44
CA THR A 339 12.32 12.79 9.12
C THR A 339 11.03 12.14 8.64
N ILE A 340 10.29 12.81 7.74
CA ILE A 340 9.10 12.23 7.11
C ILE A 340 9.49 11.66 5.74
N TYR A 341 9.94 12.51 4.81
CA TYR A 341 10.21 12.15 3.41
C TYR A 341 11.72 12.07 3.08
N GLY A 342 12.59 12.41 4.03
CA GLY A 342 14.04 12.47 3.86
C GLY A 342 14.60 13.90 3.88
N PRO A 343 15.95 14.04 3.90
CA PRO A 343 16.60 15.32 4.20
C PRO A 343 16.49 16.37 3.10
N ASN A 344 16.18 15.97 1.87
CA ASN A 344 16.12 16.86 0.70
C ASN A 344 14.72 17.36 0.38
N VAL A 345 13.70 16.93 1.13
CA VAL A 345 12.32 17.32 0.93
C VAL A 345 11.96 18.45 1.89
N GLN A 346 11.33 19.49 1.35
CA GLN A 346 10.86 20.64 2.12
C GLN A 346 9.40 20.91 1.82
N LYS A 347 8.57 21.05 2.86
CA LYS A 347 7.24 21.62 2.74
C LYS A 347 7.37 23.07 2.27
N VAL A 348 6.56 23.47 1.32
CA VAL A 348 6.51 24.85 0.81
C VAL A 348 5.05 25.30 0.69
N ASP A 349 4.84 26.61 0.79
CA ASP A 349 3.56 27.18 0.43
C ASP A 349 3.30 26.94 -1.06
N PHE A 350 2.12 26.45 -1.37
CA PHE A 350 1.75 26.08 -2.73
C PHE A 350 0.54 26.88 -3.20
N VAL A 351 0.69 27.53 -4.34
CA VAL A 351 -0.38 28.25 -5.03
C VAL A 351 -0.59 27.56 -6.37
N PHE A 352 -1.81 27.13 -6.64
CA PHE A 352 -2.14 26.52 -7.92
C PHE A 352 -1.92 27.52 -9.06
N PRO A 353 -1.31 27.10 -10.18
CA PRO A 353 -1.23 27.91 -11.39
C PRO A 353 -2.64 28.35 -11.84
N LYS A 354 -2.76 29.61 -12.27
CA LYS A 354 -4.01 30.16 -12.80
C LYS A 354 -4.40 29.50 -14.11
#